data_8fc72fe30f41b0524046faa0f61e496c
#
_entry.id   8fc72fe30f41b0524046faa0f61e496c
#
_cell.length_a   1.000
_cell.length_b   1.000
_cell.length_c   1.000
_cell.angle_alpha   90.00
_cell.angle_beta   90.00
_cell.angle_gamma   90.00
#
_symmetry.space_group_name_H-M   'P 1'
#
loop_
_entity.id
_entity.type
_entity.pdbx_description
1 polymer ?
#
loop_
_entity_poly.entity_id
_entity_poly.type
_entity_poly.pdbx_seq_one_letter_code
_entity_poly.pdbx_strand_id
1 'polypeptide(L)'
;DIDPAMPLLWVLRDVLHMTGTKYGCGVAACGACTVHIDSKPTRSCLYPASAAQGKQVTTIEALGRQELTAIQHAWIKHQVPQCGYCQSGMIMAAEALIKDIPNPSDEDIDREITNICRCGTYQRIRSAIKEAAENIQQMNAEETTQES
;
A
#
# COMPACT_ATOMS: atom_id res chain seq x y z
N ASP A 1 15.46 -12.28 19.42
CA ASP A 1 15.34 -11.17 20.39
C ASP A 1 15.73 -9.89 19.70
N ILE A 2 14.85 -8.89 19.67
CA ILE A 2 15.04 -7.60 19.00
C ILE A 2 14.85 -6.46 19.99
N ASP A 3 15.50 -5.32 19.76
CA ASP A 3 15.26 -4.11 20.55
C ASP A 3 13.80 -3.67 20.37
N PRO A 4 12.99 -3.56 21.43
CA PRO A 4 11.61 -3.09 21.37
C PRO A 4 11.43 -1.70 20.76
N ALA A 5 12.45 -0.86 20.83
CA ALA A 5 12.46 0.49 20.24
C ALA A 5 12.87 0.51 18.76
N MET A 6 13.38 -0.61 18.23
CA MET A 6 13.77 -0.70 16.82
C MET A 6 12.57 -0.36 15.93
N PRO A 7 12.73 0.54 14.92
CA PRO A 7 11.68 0.79 13.95
C PRO A 7 11.26 -0.49 13.21
N LEU A 8 9.97 -0.71 13.05
CA LEU A 8 9.41 -1.88 12.36
C LEU A 8 10.00 -2.08 10.96
N LEU A 9 10.31 -0.99 10.28
CA LEU A 9 10.98 -1.03 8.97
C LEU A 9 12.26 -1.88 8.99
N TRP A 10 13.11 -1.72 9.99
CA TRP A 10 14.38 -2.45 10.10
C TRP A 10 14.16 -3.89 10.58
N VAL A 11 13.14 -4.13 11.42
CA VAL A 11 12.73 -5.52 11.74
C VAL A 11 12.34 -6.25 10.47
N LEU A 12 11.52 -5.64 9.61
CA LEU A 12 11.11 -6.25 8.35
C LEU A 12 12.30 -6.50 7.42
N ARG A 13 13.13 -5.49 7.21
CA ARG A 13 14.19 -5.56 6.20
C ARG A 13 15.43 -6.33 6.64
N ASP A 14 15.91 -6.07 7.86
CA ASP A 14 17.23 -6.56 8.32
C ASP A 14 17.12 -7.85 9.12
N VAL A 15 16.04 -8.02 9.91
CA VAL A 15 15.84 -9.21 10.72
C VAL A 15 15.06 -10.29 9.95
N LEU A 16 13.96 -9.92 9.30
CA LEU A 16 13.08 -10.84 8.56
C LEU A 16 13.43 -10.95 7.07
N HIS A 17 14.37 -10.15 6.58
CA HIS A 17 14.80 -10.10 5.18
C HIS A 17 13.67 -9.82 4.17
N MET A 18 12.60 -9.16 4.62
CA MET A 18 11.46 -8.75 3.80
C MET A 18 11.77 -7.37 3.18
N THR A 19 12.42 -7.36 2.03
CA THR A 19 12.98 -6.13 1.42
C THR A 19 12.03 -5.36 0.53
N GLY A 20 10.79 -5.82 0.35
CA GLY A 20 9.74 -5.14 -0.42
C GLY A 20 9.38 -3.78 0.15
N THR A 21 9.24 -3.66 1.47
CA THR A 21 9.08 -2.38 2.16
C THR A 21 10.38 -1.57 2.08
N LYS A 22 10.31 -0.29 1.64
CA LYS A 22 11.49 0.52 1.31
C LYS A 22 11.78 1.60 2.35
N TYR A 23 13.07 1.87 2.60
CA TYR A 23 13.53 3.05 3.32
C TYR A 23 13.60 4.25 2.38
N GLY A 24 13.16 5.42 2.83
CA GLY A 24 13.31 6.67 2.09
C GLY A 24 13.75 7.80 3.02
N CYS A 25 12.83 8.50 3.68
CA CYS A 25 13.12 9.67 4.50
C CYS A 25 13.50 9.35 5.96
N GLY A 26 13.02 8.25 6.54
CA GLY A 26 13.19 7.92 7.97
C GLY A 26 12.36 8.76 8.94
N VAL A 27 11.53 9.68 8.45
CA VAL A 27 10.73 10.65 9.24
C VAL A 27 9.24 10.61 8.90
N ALA A 28 8.74 9.49 8.44
CA ALA A 28 7.35 9.22 8.07
C ALA A 28 6.76 10.12 6.97
N ALA A 29 7.56 10.92 6.25
CA ALA A 29 7.09 11.87 5.25
C ALA A 29 6.87 11.25 3.87
N CYS A 30 7.81 10.40 3.37
CA CYS A 30 7.81 9.98 1.97
C CYS A 30 6.88 8.80 1.63
N GLY A 31 6.51 7.99 2.60
CA GLY A 31 5.61 6.86 2.43
C GLY A 31 6.20 5.60 1.78
N ALA A 32 7.48 5.57 1.41
CA ALA A 32 8.11 4.37 0.83
C ALA A 32 8.04 3.14 1.76
N CYS A 33 7.95 3.38 3.07
CA CYS A 33 7.89 2.37 4.13
C CYS A 33 6.46 2.01 4.57
N THR A 34 5.43 2.34 3.80
CA THR A 34 4.03 2.04 4.17
C THR A 34 3.81 0.54 4.24
N VAL A 35 3.27 0.09 5.36
CA VAL A 35 2.72 -1.23 5.63
C VAL A 35 1.31 -1.09 6.20
N HIS A 36 0.54 -2.16 6.33
CA HIS A 36 -0.70 -2.13 7.11
C HIS A 36 -0.47 -2.69 8.50
N ILE A 37 -0.98 -1.99 9.52
CA ILE A 37 -1.12 -2.46 10.90
C ILE A 37 -2.62 -2.53 11.20
N ASP A 38 -3.14 -3.72 11.46
CA ASP A 38 -4.58 -3.95 11.63
C ASP A 38 -5.39 -3.32 10.49
N SER A 39 -4.94 -3.54 9.24
CA SER A 39 -5.51 -3.02 7.98
C SER A 39 -5.34 -1.51 7.75
N LYS A 40 -4.70 -0.76 8.65
CA LYS A 40 -4.49 0.69 8.48
C LYS A 40 -3.11 1.01 7.91
N PRO A 41 -3.01 1.91 6.91
CA PRO A 41 -1.72 2.29 6.34
C PRO A 41 -0.88 3.04 7.36
N THR A 42 0.33 2.52 7.59
CA THR A 42 1.23 3.01 8.64
C THR A 42 2.65 3.15 8.11
N ARG A 43 3.33 4.22 8.51
CA ARG A 43 4.73 4.49 8.15
C ARG A 43 5.67 3.71 9.09
N SER A 44 6.19 2.58 8.65
CA SER A 44 6.97 1.66 9.50
C SER A 44 8.33 2.21 9.97
N CYS A 45 8.85 3.28 9.34
CA CYS A 45 10.14 3.86 9.72
C CYS A 45 10.17 4.58 11.08
N LEU A 46 9.00 4.98 11.60
CA LEU A 46 8.86 5.57 12.96
C LEU A 46 7.99 4.70 13.89
N TYR A 47 7.50 3.57 13.41
CA TYR A 47 6.67 2.68 14.20
C TYR A 47 7.54 1.69 14.98
N PRO A 48 7.60 1.73 16.33
CA PRO A 48 8.49 0.86 17.10
C PRO A 48 7.99 -0.59 17.08
N ALA A 49 8.91 -1.55 17.11
CA ALA A 49 8.60 -2.97 17.10
C ALA A 49 7.66 -3.38 18.27
N SER A 50 7.85 -2.79 19.44
CA SER A 50 6.99 -3.01 20.61
C SER A 50 5.52 -2.66 20.37
N ALA A 51 5.25 -1.63 19.55
CA ALA A 51 3.88 -1.21 19.23
C ALA A 51 3.19 -2.18 18.23
N ALA A 52 3.95 -3.04 17.55
CA ALA A 52 3.42 -4.06 16.65
C ALA A 52 3.05 -5.37 17.39
N GLN A 53 3.41 -5.50 18.67
CA GLN A 53 3.11 -6.70 19.45
C GLN A 53 1.60 -6.94 19.51
N GLY A 54 1.18 -8.15 19.15
CA GLY A 54 -0.22 -8.55 19.14
C GLY A 54 -1.05 -7.97 17.99
N LYS A 55 -0.43 -7.25 17.04
CA LYS A 55 -1.09 -6.67 15.88
C LYS A 55 -0.80 -7.45 14.61
N GLN A 56 -1.73 -7.38 13.67
CA GLN A 56 -1.53 -7.92 12.33
C GLN A 56 -0.73 -6.95 11.48
N VAL A 57 0.46 -7.36 11.06
CA VAL A 57 1.32 -6.60 10.14
C VAL A 57 1.21 -7.20 8.75
N THR A 58 0.76 -6.41 7.78
CA THR A 58 0.67 -6.81 6.37
C THR A 58 1.63 -5.95 5.55
N THR A 59 2.54 -6.61 4.83
CA THR A 59 3.51 -5.95 3.94
C THR A 59 3.17 -6.19 2.48
N ILE A 60 3.90 -5.55 1.57
CA ILE A 60 3.70 -5.71 0.13
C ILE A 60 3.87 -7.16 -0.32
N GLU A 61 4.69 -7.96 0.35
CA GLU A 61 4.90 -9.36 0.06
C GLU A 61 3.67 -10.24 0.31
N ALA A 62 2.70 -9.75 1.09
CA ALA A 62 1.44 -10.45 1.32
C ALA A 62 0.41 -10.18 0.22
N LEU A 63 0.48 -9.03 -0.45
CA LEU A 63 -0.43 -8.70 -1.54
C LEU A 63 -0.09 -9.51 -2.79
N GLY A 64 -1.11 -10.12 -3.39
CA GLY A 64 -0.93 -10.82 -4.67
C GLY A 64 -0.19 -12.16 -4.56
N ARG A 65 -0.14 -12.80 -3.38
CA ARG A 65 0.58 -14.09 -3.20
C ARG A 65 -0.01 -15.23 -4.03
N GLN A 66 -1.31 -15.27 -4.17
CA GLN A 66 -2.03 -16.30 -4.95
C GLN A 66 -2.48 -15.71 -6.27
N GLU A 67 -3.07 -14.54 -6.25
CA GLU A 67 -3.56 -13.81 -7.40
C GLU A 67 -3.33 -12.30 -7.18
N LEU A 68 -2.97 -11.58 -8.25
CA LEU A 68 -2.76 -10.14 -8.17
C LEU A 68 -4.05 -9.43 -7.73
N THR A 69 -3.92 -8.45 -6.84
CA THR A 69 -5.06 -7.62 -6.44
C THR A 69 -5.50 -6.70 -7.58
N ALA A 70 -6.73 -6.17 -7.51
CA ALA A 70 -7.24 -5.23 -8.51
C ALA A 70 -6.31 -4.03 -8.69
N ILE A 71 -5.72 -3.52 -7.59
CA ILE A 71 -4.76 -2.42 -7.64
C ILE A 71 -3.47 -2.83 -8.37
N GLN A 72 -2.96 -4.04 -8.17
CA GLN A 72 -1.76 -4.53 -8.86
C GLN A 72 -2.01 -4.73 -10.35
N HIS A 73 -3.16 -5.25 -10.75
CA HIS A 73 -3.57 -5.34 -12.16
C HIS A 73 -3.63 -3.94 -12.81
N ALA A 74 -4.28 -2.97 -12.17
CA ALA A 74 -4.36 -1.60 -12.67
C ALA A 74 -2.97 -0.96 -12.77
N TRP A 75 -2.08 -1.20 -11.79
CA TRP A 75 -0.68 -0.73 -11.82
C TRP A 75 0.09 -1.21 -13.05
N ILE A 76 -0.07 -2.47 -13.40
CA ILE A 76 0.54 -3.07 -14.60
C ILE A 76 -0.07 -2.46 -15.87
N LYS A 77 -1.40 -2.41 -15.95
CA LYS A 77 -2.11 -1.90 -17.11
C LYS A 77 -1.75 -0.44 -17.43
N HIS A 78 -1.70 0.40 -16.41
CA HIS A 78 -1.34 1.83 -16.55
C HIS A 78 0.18 2.06 -16.62
N GLN A 79 1.00 1.00 -16.53
CA GLN A 79 2.46 1.12 -16.54
C GLN A 79 2.96 2.19 -15.55
N VAL A 80 2.44 2.16 -14.33
CA VAL A 80 2.63 3.19 -13.32
C VAL A 80 4.11 3.43 -12.97
N PRO A 81 4.95 2.39 -12.74
CA PRO A 81 6.32 2.58 -12.30
C PRO A 81 7.24 3.23 -13.35
N GLN A 82 8.18 4.06 -12.88
CA GLN A 82 9.42 4.34 -13.59
C GLN A 82 10.58 3.65 -12.87
N CYS A 83 11.21 4.28 -11.86
CA CYS A 83 12.28 3.61 -11.11
C CYS A 83 11.78 2.47 -10.21
N GLY A 84 10.50 2.46 -9.84
CA GLY A 84 9.87 1.42 -9.04
C GLY A 84 10.05 1.56 -7.52
N TYR A 85 10.94 2.44 -7.03
CA TYR A 85 11.33 2.47 -5.62
C TYR A 85 10.18 2.78 -4.65
N CYS A 86 9.29 3.72 -4.97
CA CYS A 86 8.17 4.11 -4.12
C CYS A 86 6.96 3.17 -4.24
N GLN A 87 6.96 2.23 -5.19
CA GLN A 87 5.74 1.56 -5.61
C GLN A 87 5.17 0.61 -4.56
N SER A 88 6.00 -0.10 -3.80
CA SER A 88 5.51 -0.96 -2.72
C SER A 88 4.71 -0.16 -1.69
N GLY A 89 5.24 0.96 -1.21
CA GLY A 89 4.53 1.82 -0.28
C GLY A 89 3.31 2.53 -0.90
N MET A 90 3.38 2.86 -2.20
CA MET A 90 2.28 3.48 -2.93
C MET A 90 1.10 2.53 -3.10
N ILE A 91 1.36 1.28 -3.49
CA ILE A 91 0.34 0.22 -3.63
C ILE A 91 -0.31 -0.06 -2.27
N MET A 92 0.47 -0.17 -1.18
CA MET A 92 -0.07 -0.36 0.16
C MET A 92 -1.00 0.79 0.57
N ALA A 93 -0.63 2.04 0.26
CA ALA A 93 -1.48 3.19 0.54
C ALA A 93 -2.77 3.19 -0.31
N ALA A 94 -2.66 2.87 -1.60
CA ALA A 94 -3.79 2.81 -2.52
C ALA A 94 -4.78 1.69 -2.16
N GLU A 95 -4.28 0.52 -1.75
CA GLU A 95 -5.09 -0.61 -1.30
C GLU A 95 -5.93 -0.23 -0.06
N ALA A 96 -5.34 0.49 0.90
CA ALA A 96 -6.06 0.98 2.07
C ALA A 96 -7.10 2.04 1.69
N LEU A 97 -6.73 2.97 0.81
CA LEU A 97 -7.65 4.01 0.34
C LEU A 97 -8.93 3.43 -0.26
N ILE A 98 -8.81 2.45 -1.19
CA ILE A 98 -9.97 1.86 -1.86
C ILE A 98 -10.85 1.08 -0.86
N LYS A 99 -10.27 0.49 0.18
CA LYS A 99 -11.04 -0.18 1.25
C LYS A 99 -11.85 0.81 2.07
N ASP A 100 -11.27 1.97 2.38
CA ASP A 100 -11.93 3.00 3.20
C ASP A 100 -12.89 3.85 2.36
N ILE A 101 -12.54 4.16 1.10
CA ILE A 101 -13.33 4.95 0.15
C ILE A 101 -13.44 4.15 -1.16
N PRO A 102 -14.50 3.32 -1.32
CA PRO A 102 -14.64 2.43 -2.48
C PRO A 102 -14.73 3.13 -3.85
N ASN A 103 -15.08 4.41 -3.88
CA ASN A 103 -15.11 5.23 -5.11
C ASN A 103 -14.43 6.58 -4.85
N PRO A 104 -13.08 6.62 -4.77
CA PRO A 104 -12.36 7.82 -4.39
C PRO A 104 -12.40 8.88 -5.50
N SER A 105 -12.75 10.11 -5.13
CA SER A 105 -12.60 11.30 -5.99
C SER A 105 -11.12 11.68 -6.17
N ASP A 106 -10.83 12.60 -7.08
CA ASP A 106 -9.47 13.14 -7.23
C ASP A 106 -9.00 13.83 -5.94
N GLU A 107 -9.89 14.55 -5.25
CA GLU A 107 -9.60 15.19 -3.97
C GLU A 107 -9.32 14.16 -2.87
N ASP A 108 -10.03 13.03 -2.85
CA ASP A 108 -9.76 11.95 -1.89
C ASP A 108 -8.38 11.34 -2.12
N ILE A 109 -8.04 11.08 -3.38
CA ILE A 109 -6.73 10.55 -3.75
C ILE A 109 -5.62 11.53 -3.36
N ASP A 110 -5.78 12.83 -3.66
CA ASP A 110 -4.78 13.85 -3.35
C ASP A 110 -4.60 14.05 -1.83
N ARG A 111 -5.67 13.88 -1.05
CA ARG A 111 -5.63 13.98 0.41
C ARG A 111 -4.97 12.78 1.07
N GLU A 112 -5.31 11.56 0.63
CA GLU A 112 -4.93 10.33 1.30
C GLU A 112 -3.60 9.76 0.78
N ILE A 113 -3.31 9.90 -0.52
CA ILE A 113 -2.06 9.42 -1.12
C ILE A 113 -0.96 10.48 -0.97
N THR A 114 -0.43 10.59 0.24
CA THR A 114 0.68 11.51 0.56
C THR A 114 2.06 10.92 0.24
N ASN A 115 2.12 9.75 -0.37
CA ASN A 115 3.34 9.08 -0.77
C ASN A 115 4.07 9.86 -1.88
N ILE A 116 5.41 9.97 -1.76
CA ILE A 116 6.23 10.73 -2.72
C ILE A 116 6.74 9.81 -3.83
N CYS A 117 6.43 10.18 -5.08
CA CYS A 117 7.02 9.60 -6.27
C CYS A 117 7.99 10.61 -6.91
N ARG A 118 9.31 10.39 -6.81
CA ARG A 118 10.31 11.31 -7.37
C ARG A 118 10.28 11.35 -8.90
N CYS A 119 9.83 10.29 -9.55
CA CYS A 119 9.64 10.21 -11.00
C CYS A 119 8.38 10.95 -11.50
N GLY A 120 7.49 11.36 -10.59
CA GLY A 120 6.31 12.17 -10.92
C GLY A 120 5.20 11.41 -11.65
N THR A 121 5.04 10.10 -11.43
CA THR A 121 4.02 9.29 -12.13
C THR A 121 2.61 9.43 -11.54
N TYR A 122 2.30 10.54 -10.87
CA TYR A 122 1.04 10.72 -10.14
C TYR A 122 -0.22 10.62 -11.01
N GLN A 123 -0.17 11.05 -12.28
CA GLN A 123 -1.31 10.91 -13.18
C GLN A 123 -1.65 9.44 -13.44
N ARG A 124 -0.63 8.58 -13.65
CA ARG A 124 -0.81 7.14 -13.82
C ARG A 124 -1.29 6.47 -12.54
N ILE A 125 -0.76 6.89 -11.39
CA ILE A 125 -1.18 6.43 -10.06
C ILE A 125 -2.67 6.71 -9.87
N ARG A 126 -3.13 7.93 -10.14
CA ARG A 126 -4.54 8.32 -10.01
C ARG A 126 -5.44 7.50 -10.93
N SER A 127 -5.06 7.35 -12.19
CA SER A 127 -5.82 6.53 -13.16
C SER A 127 -5.92 5.07 -12.72
N ALA A 128 -4.82 4.51 -12.22
CA ALA A 128 -4.79 3.13 -11.74
C ALA A 128 -5.66 2.92 -10.48
N ILE A 129 -5.66 3.87 -9.54
CA ILE A 129 -6.52 3.81 -8.35
C ILE A 129 -8.00 3.82 -8.75
N LYS A 130 -8.41 4.72 -9.65
CA LYS A 130 -9.80 4.81 -10.12
C LYS A 130 -10.24 3.53 -10.81
N GLU A 131 -9.44 3.01 -11.73
CA GLU A 131 -9.76 1.77 -12.43
C GLU A 131 -9.86 0.58 -11.47
N ALA A 132 -8.95 0.47 -10.52
CA ALA A 132 -9.01 -0.59 -9.52
C ALA A 132 -10.29 -0.52 -8.68
N ALA A 133 -10.71 0.69 -8.29
CA ALA A 133 -11.95 0.91 -7.56
C ALA A 133 -13.19 0.51 -8.37
N GLU A 134 -13.24 0.89 -9.66
CA GLU A 134 -14.32 0.51 -10.59
C GLU A 134 -14.40 -1.01 -10.74
N ASN A 135 -13.25 -1.69 -10.95
CA ASN A 135 -13.21 -3.13 -11.12
C ASN A 135 -13.71 -3.88 -9.87
N ILE A 136 -13.34 -3.43 -8.68
CA ILE A 136 -13.82 -4.03 -7.41
C ILE A 136 -15.34 -3.88 -7.29
N GLN A 137 -15.89 -2.73 -7.64
CA GLN A 137 -17.34 -2.51 -7.59
C GLN A 137 -18.09 -3.40 -8.58
N GLN A 138 -17.55 -3.59 -9.78
CA GLN A 138 -18.15 -4.48 -10.79
C GLN A 138 -18.15 -5.94 -10.31
N MET A 139 -17.05 -6.42 -9.76
CA MET A 139 -16.96 -7.78 -9.21
C MET A 139 -17.98 -8.00 -8.09
N ASN A 140 -18.10 -7.06 -7.15
CA ASN A 140 -19.06 -7.16 -6.04
C ASN A 140 -20.51 -7.14 -6.54
N ALA A 141 -20.83 -6.38 -7.60
CA ALA A 141 -22.16 -6.34 -8.19
C ALA A 141 -22.54 -7.66 -8.89
N GLU A 142 -21.57 -8.31 -9.56
CA GLU A 142 -21.78 -9.59 -10.22
C GLU A 142 -22.00 -10.73 -9.22
N GLU A 143 -21.25 -10.76 -8.11
CA GLU A 143 -21.43 -11.75 -7.03
C GLU A 143 -22.82 -11.65 -6.40
N THR A 144 -23.29 -10.43 -6.13
CA THR A 144 -24.64 -10.20 -5.54
C THR A 144 -25.77 -10.65 -6.49
N THR A 145 -25.54 -10.61 -7.81
CA THR A 145 -26.56 -11.02 -8.81
C THR A 145 -26.62 -12.54 -8.97
N GLN A 146 -25.56 -13.28 -8.63
CA GLN A 146 -25.53 -14.74 -8.72
C GLN A 146 -26.15 -15.44 -7.50
N GLU A 147 -26.24 -14.74 -6.37
CA GLU A 147 -26.86 -15.28 -5.12
C GLU A 147 -28.38 -15.01 -5.01
N SER A 148 -28.98 -14.34 -6.00
CA SER A 148 -30.42 -14.00 -6.03
C SER A 148 -31.19 -14.90 -6.99
#